data_41383a0a010a95c560710a6a722acee5
#
_entry.id   41383a0a010a95c560710a6a722acee5
#
_cell.length_a   1.000
_cell.length_b   1.000
_cell.length_c   1.000
_cell.angle_alpha   90.00
_cell.angle_beta   90.00
_cell.angle_gamma   90.00
#
_symmetry.space_group_name_H-M   'P 1'
#
loop_
_entity.id
_entity.type
_entity.pdbx_description
1 polymer ?
#
loop_
_entity_poly.entity_id
_entity_poly.type
_entity_poly.pdbx_seq_one_letter_code
_entity_poly.pdbx_strand_id
1 'polypeptide(L)'
;MMTKRVNIIVAFLLPALLLLSSCFRSGHGTGKVLETQDSVITAAKLLSMQRTADYTLVTIADPWRGGVLHRYVLVPRDADMPADLPEGTVVRTPISRALVYSSVHTSLFSELGSLDAVKGVVDSRYFIDSTLVAGIKSGSIADCGNSMNPTVEKVIDMQPDAILLSPYQDASYGQITKLDIPIIECADYLEFDPLGRAEWMKFYGELVGRRVEADSIYNARVTAYNDVKQKAAGAKTRPTVVTEMVINGIWNVPGGQSYMARILNDAGGRYLWADDENTGSLALDFNQVLAVAHDADYWFIKWTNINSLKDLQGAYDLNKEMAAFKNKRVYVCDTDKTRFFDRIPFHPEVLLKEFAAILHPELFPEFQNQMYHHID
;
A
#
# COMPACT_ATOMS: atom_id res chain seq x y z
N MET A 1 63.22 39.68 5.89
CA MET A 1 64.43 38.90 6.31
C MET A 1 64.23 37.46 5.90
N MET A 2 64.86 37.14 4.84
CA MET A 2 65.67 35.97 4.46
C MET A 2 64.96 34.61 4.67
N THR A 3 64.50 34.08 3.57
CA THR A 3 65.13 33.05 2.69
C THR A 3 65.58 31.77 3.41
N LYS A 4 64.98 30.61 2.98
CA LYS A 4 65.72 29.64 2.16
C LYS A 4 64.82 28.50 1.67
N ARG A 5 64.85 28.35 0.34
CA ARG A 5 64.45 27.13 -0.41
C ARG A 5 65.50 26.05 -0.16
N VAL A 6 65.11 24.79 -0.15
CA VAL A 6 65.97 23.71 -0.69
C VAL A 6 65.02 22.65 -1.31
N ASN A 7 65.25 22.45 -2.59
CA ASN A 7 64.80 21.30 -3.41
C ASN A 7 65.69 20.09 -3.14
N ILE A 8 65.25 18.95 -3.71
CA ILE A 8 66.11 17.80 -4.20
C ILE A 8 65.57 16.50 -3.56
N ILE A 9 65.31 15.40 -4.20
CA ILE A 9 65.49 14.75 -5.49
C ILE A 9 64.59 13.49 -5.49
N VAL A 10 64.14 13.13 -6.66
CA VAL A 10 63.54 11.87 -7.12
C VAL A 10 64.50 10.70 -6.87
N ALA A 11 63.96 9.57 -6.41
CA ALA A 11 64.55 8.26 -6.73
C ALA A 11 63.48 7.19 -6.88
N PHE A 12 63.35 6.72 -8.08
CA PHE A 12 62.71 5.45 -8.49
C PHE A 12 63.44 4.27 -7.86
N LEU A 13 62.68 3.31 -7.33
CA LEU A 13 63.13 1.91 -7.24
C LEU A 13 61.89 1.00 -7.08
N LEU A 14 61.45 0.37 -8.17
CA LEU A 14 60.87 -0.97 -8.16
C LEU A 14 62.01 -1.96 -7.95
N PRO A 15 61.89 -3.02 -7.16
CA PRO A 15 61.45 -4.26 -7.78
C PRO A 15 60.74 -5.30 -6.87
N ALA A 16 60.29 -6.28 -7.56
CA ALA A 16 60.19 -7.72 -7.23
C ALA A 16 58.97 -8.26 -6.48
N LEU A 17 58.15 -8.88 -7.28
CA LEU A 17 57.32 -10.02 -7.00
C LEU A 17 57.94 -11.01 -5.99
N LEU A 18 57.20 -11.35 -4.96
CA LEU A 18 57.32 -12.64 -4.28
C LEU A 18 55.93 -13.23 -4.04
N LEU A 19 55.62 -14.22 -4.84
CA LEU A 19 54.51 -15.16 -4.68
C LEU A 19 54.74 -15.98 -3.41
N LEU A 20 53.91 -15.77 -2.40
CA LEU A 20 53.75 -16.69 -1.29
C LEU A 20 52.35 -17.32 -1.38
N SER A 21 52.32 -18.48 -1.97
CA SER A 21 51.20 -19.43 -1.93
C SER A 21 51.04 -19.89 -0.47
N SER A 22 50.07 -19.33 0.24
CA SER A 22 49.62 -19.88 1.51
C SER A 22 48.35 -20.71 1.23
N CYS A 23 48.53 -22.03 1.20
CA CYS A 23 47.43 -22.97 1.25
C CYS A 23 46.69 -22.84 2.55
N PHE A 24 45.58 -22.10 2.56
CA PHE A 24 44.58 -22.19 3.62
C PHE A 24 43.60 -23.28 3.23
N ARG A 25 43.59 -24.33 3.96
CA ARG A 25 42.69 -25.49 3.86
C ARG A 25 41.33 -25.03 4.33
N SER A 26 40.48 -24.60 3.38
CA SER A 26 39.06 -24.29 3.65
C SER A 26 38.28 -25.58 3.81
N GLY A 27 37.66 -25.71 4.96
CA GLY A 27 36.59 -26.69 5.19
C GLY A 27 35.47 -26.47 4.18
N HIS A 28 35.00 -27.54 3.62
CA HIS A 28 33.82 -27.58 2.75
C HIS A 28 32.59 -27.13 3.54
N GLY A 29 32.24 -25.86 3.41
CA GLY A 29 30.88 -25.39 3.51
C GLY A 29 30.42 -25.14 2.07
N THR A 30 29.64 -26.01 1.50
CA THR A 30 28.96 -25.80 0.21
C THR A 30 27.85 -24.76 0.41
N GLY A 31 28.22 -23.51 0.65
CA GLY A 31 27.29 -22.40 0.47
C GLY A 31 27.07 -22.24 -1.04
N LYS A 32 25.93 -22.70 -1.55
CA LYS A 32 25.43 -22.29 -2.86
C LYS A 32 25.44 -20.75 -2.84
N VAL A 33 26.27 -20.15 -3.68
CA VAL A 33 26.16 -18.73 -4.00
C VAL A 33 24.75 -18.56 -4.56
N LEU A 34 23.88 -17.92 -3.79
CA LEU A 34 22.58 -17.49 -4.28
C LEU A 34 22.89 -16.53 -5.44
N GLU A 35 22.59 -16.95 -6.66
CA GLU A 35 22.50 -16.00 -7.76
C GLU A 35 21.60 -14.87 -7.27
N THR A 36 22.12 -13.65 -7.26
CA THR A 36 21.36 -12.44 -6.94
C THR A 36 20.29 -12.30 -8.01
N GLN A 37 19.13 -12.92 -7.78
CA GLN A 37 17.95 -12.67 -8.59
C GLN A 37 17.50 -11.25 -8.29
N ASP A 38 17.23 -10.50 -9.36
CA ASP A 38 16.72 -9.14 -9.29
C ASP A 38 15.52 -9.08 -8.34
N SER A 39 15.48 -8.02 -7.51
CA SER A 39 14.35 -7.80 -6.62
C SER A 39 13.06 -7.74 -7.45
N VAL A 40 12.11 -8.61 -7.11
CA VAL A 40 10.80 -8.66 -7.80
C VAL A 40 9.97 -7.40 -7.52
N ILE A 41 10.28 -6.73 -6.42
CA ILE A 41 9.60 -5.53 -5.91
C ILE A 41 10.47 -4.30 -6.21
N THR A 42 9.85 -3.29 -6.80
CA THR A 42 10.54 -2.09 -7.30
C THR A 42 10.04 -0.78 -6.68
N ALA A 43 8.75 -0.67 -6.40
CA ALA A 43 8.11 0.54 -5.91
C ALA A 43 7.78 0.46 -4.42
N ALA A 44 7.28 -0.68 -3.92
CA ALA A 44 6.94 -0.86 -2.51
C ALA A 44 8.17 -0.66 -1.60
N LYS A 45 7.97 -0.04 -0.46
CA LYS A 45 9.01 0.26 0.53
C LYS A 45 8.96 -0.67 1.73
N LEU A 46 7.79 -1.21 2.02
CA LEU A 46 7.57 -2.12 3.14
C LEU A 46 7.62 -3.59 2.74
N LEU A 47 7.70 -3.90 1.45
CA LEU A 47 7.71 -5.26 0.92
C LEU A 47 8.99 -5.50 0.12
N SER A 48 9.63 -6.65 0.34
CA SER A 48 10.64 -7.17 -0.56
C SER A 48 10.42 -8.67 -0.81
N MET A 49 10.72 -9.13 -2.02
CA MET A 49 10.59 -10.53 -2.41
C MET A 49 11.81 -10.99 -3.17
N GLN A 50 12.32 -12.16 -2.80
CA GLN A 50 13.43 -12.82 -3.47
C GLN A 50 13.01 -14.25 -3.84
N ARG A 51 12.95 -14.52 -5.13
CA ARG A 51 12.59 -15.84 -5.65
C ARG A 51 13.82 -16.70 -5.79
N THR A 52 13.75 -17.96 -5.35
CA THR A 52 14.74 -19.00 -5.59
C THR A 52 14.11 -20.14 -6.39
N ALA A 53 14.86 -21.21 -6.64
CA ALA A 53 14.31 -22.41 -7.28
C ALA A 53 13.31 -23.15 -6.37
N ASP A 54 13.51 -23.08 -5.05
CA ASP A 54 12.83 -23.94 -4.08
C ASP A 54 11.78 -23.18 -3.24
N TYR A 55 11.92 -21.84 -3.11
CA TYR A 55 11.01 -21.00 -2.31
C TYR A 55 11.07 -19.53 -2.74
N THR A 56 10.09 -18.75 -2.29
CA THR A 56 10.16 -17.29 -2.32
C THR A 56 10.31 -16.75 -0.89
N LEU A 57 11.38 -15.99 -0.64
CA LEU A 57 11.55 -15.27 0.61
C LEU A 57 10.86 -13.91 0.50
N VAL A 58 9.92 -13.65 1.39
CA VAL A 58 9.20 -12.38 1.52
C VAL A 58 9.61 -11.72 2.82
N THR A 59 10.00 -10.47 2.78
CA THR A 59 10.32 -9.67 3.98
C THR A 59 9.43 -8.44 4.02
N ILE A 60 8.76 -8.24 5.15
CA ILE A 60 7.97 -7.05 5.44
C ILE A 60 8.78 -6.18 6.41
N ALA A 61 9.03 -4.94 6.03
CA ALA A 61 9.71 -3.97 6.86
C ALA A 61 8.80 -3.46 7.99
N ASP A 62 9.39 -3.16 9.16
CA ASP A 62 8.67 -2.54 10.27
C ASP A 62 8.53 -1.02 10.03
N PRO A 63 7.31 -0.51 9.77
CA PRO A 63 7.08 0.89 9.46
C PRO A 63 7.16 1.80 10.69
N TRP A 64 7.18 1.24 11.90
CA TRP A 64 7.15 2.01 13.16
C TRP A 64 8.52 2.09 13.82
N ARG A 65 9.32 1.00 13.76
CA ARG A 65 10.59 0.88 14.48
C ARG A 65 11.79 0.74 13.56
N GLY A 66 11.53 0.51 12.27
CA GLY A 66 12.56 0.15 11.30
C GLY A 66 13.01 -1.32 11.43
N GLY A 67 13.79 -1.78 10.47
CA GLY A 67 14.19 -3.18 10.39
C GLY A 67 13.10 -4.08 9.80
N VAL A 68 12.93 -5.28 10.35
CA VAL A 68 12.04 -6.31 9.82
C VAL A 68 10.86 -6.51 10.76
N LEU A 69 9.64 -6.37 10.23
CA LEU A 69 8.42 -6.75 10.92
C LEU A 69 8.25 -8.26 10.89
N HIS A 70 8.30 -8.86 9.68
CA HIS A 70 8.14 -10.30 9.51
C HIS A 70 8.86 -10.83 8.27
N ARG A 71 9.22 -12.12 8.30
CA ARG A 71 9.69 -12.88 7.14
C ARG A 71 8.80 -14.09 6.89
N TYR A 72 8.46 -14.32 5.62
CA TYR A 72 7.75 -15.50 5.16
C TYR A 72 8.59 -16.25 4.15
N VAL A 73 8.62 -17.57 4.30
CA VAL A 73 9.24 -18.49 3.34
C VAL A 73 8.12 -19.23 2.64
N LEU A 74 7.82 -18.82 1.41
CA LEU A 74 6.76 -19.41 0.62
C LEU A 74 7.32 -20.64 -0.10
N VAL A 75 6.85 -21.81 0.27
CA VAL A 75 7.30 -23.08 -0.32
C VAL A 75 6.14 -23.69 -1.12
N PRO A 76 6.33 -24.05 -2.40
CA PRO A 76 5.29 -24.69 -3.19
C PRO A 76 4.72 -25.93 -2.50
N ARG A 77 3.40 -26.09 -2.54
CA ARG A 77 2.70 -27.16 -1.83
C ARG A 77 3.02 -28.57 -2.41
N ASP A 78 3.32 -28.60 -3.69
CA ASP A 78 3.67 -29.82 -4.45
C ASP A 78 5.17 -30.15 -4.42
N ALA A 79 6.00 -29.28 -3.83
CA ALA A 79 7.43 -29.52 -3.65
C ALA A 79 7.75 -30.11 -2.27
N ASP A 80 8.86 -30.86 -2.20
CA ASP A 80 9.43 -31.28 -0.92
C ASP A 80 9.87 -30.07 -0.10
N MET A 81 9.89 -30.23 1.24
CA MET A 81 10.40 -29.19 2.12
C MET A 81 11.93 -29.09 1.97
N PRO A 82 12.47 -27.93 1.56
CA PRO A 82 13.92 -27.76 1.50
C PRO A 82 14.57 -27.94 2.86
N ALA A 83 15.73 -28.60 2.90
CA ALA A 83 16.45 -28.89 4.16
C ALA A 83 16.99 -27.61 4.83
N ASP A 84 17.41 -26.62 4.01
CA ASP A 84 18.02 -25.38 4.47
C ASP A 84 17.11 -24.19 4.08
N LEU A 85 16.17 -23.87 4.97
CA LEU A 85 15.32 -22.67 4.83
C LEU A 85 15.90 -21.49 5.61
N PRO A 86 15.75 -20.26 5.10
CA PRO A 86 16.06 -19.06 5.89
C PRO A 86 15.09 -18.93 7.08
N GLU A 87 15.47 -18.12 8.06
CA GLU A 87 14.59 -17.78 9.18
C GLU A 87 13.33 -17.07 8.69
N GLY A 88 12.16 -17.51 9.16
CA GLY A 88 10.85 -16.95 8.83
C GLY A 88 9.71 -17.93 9.00
N THR A 89 8.49 -17.44 8.90
CA THR A 89 7.28 -18.28 8.92
C THR A 89 7.12 -19.00 7.57
N VAL A 90 7.13 -20.32 7.61
CA VAL A 90 6.91 -21.13 6.40
C VAL A 90 5.42 -21.12 6.03
N VAL A 91 5.12 -20.81 4.78
CA VAL A 91 3.78 -20.84 4.20
C VAL A 91 3.77 -21.75 2.98
N ARG A 92 2.90 -22.76 2.97
CA ARG A 92 2.73 -23.65 1.81
C ARG A 92 1.79 -23.00 0.79
N THR A 93 2.29 -22.74 -0.42
CA THR A 93 1.55 -22.08 -1.50
C THR A 93 1.26 -23.02 -2.66
N PRO A 94 0.13 -22.85 -3.41
CA PRO A 94 -0.89 -21.85 -3.15
C PRO A 94 -1.68 -22.12 -1.87
N ILE A 95 -2.07 -21.03 -1.16
CA ILE A 95 -3.06 -21.12 -0.09
C ILE A 95 -4.44 -21.37 -0.72
N SER A 96 -5.23 -22.22 -0.08
CA SER A 96 -6.56 -22.62 -0.56
C SER A 96 -7.67 -22.42 0.48
N ARG A 97 -7.28 -22.10 1.71
CA ARG A 97 -8.16 -21.90 2.84
C ARG A 97 -7.72 -20.69 3.66
N ALA A 98 -7.98 -19.50 3.13
CA ALA A 98 -7.64 -18.24 3.79
C ALA A 98 -8.74 -17.79 4.76
N LEU A 99 -8.35 -17.37 5.97
CA LEU A 99 -9.15 -16.49 6.82
C LEU A 99 -8.71 -15.04 6.55
N VAL A 100 -9.61 -14.20 6.06
CA VAL A 100 -9.28 -12.83 5.66
C VAL A 100 -10.02 -11.81 6.52
N TYR A 101 -9.26 -10.89 7.11
CA TYR A 101 -9.77 -9.91 8.06
C TYR A 101 -10.33 -8.64 7.40
N SER A 102 -9.97 -8.35 6.16
CA SER A 102 -10.35 -7.10 5.50
C SER A 102 -10.94 -7.33 4.11
N SER A 103 -12.04 -6.65 3.80
CA SER A 103 -12.62 -6.64 2.46
C SER A 103 -11.65 -6.07 1.42
N VAL A 104 -10.75 -5.16 1.82
CA VAL A 104 -9.68 -4.62 0.99
C VAL A 104 -8.79 -5.76 0.44
N HIS A 105 -8.39 -6.70 1.28
CA HIS A 105 -7.55 -7.83 0.86
C HIS A 105 -8.30 -8.77 -0.07
N THR A 106 -9.61 -9.00 0.15
CA THR A 106 -10.38 -9.88 -0.74
C THR A 106 -10.55 -9.31 -2.15
N SER A 107 -10.40 -7.99 -2.34
CA SER A 107 -10.41 -7.41 -3.69
C SER A 107 -9.25 -7.96 -4.55
N LEU A 108 -8.07 -8.16 -3.96
CA LEU A 108 -6.94 -8.79 -4.66
C LEU A 108 -7.19 -10.26 -4.99
N PHE A 109 -7.82 -11.02 -4.09
CA PHE A 109 -8.25 -12.39 -4.40
C PHE A 109 -9.24 -12.41 -5.58
N SER A 110 -10.17 -11.45 -5.60
CA SER A 110 -11.15 -11.32 -6.70
C SER A 110 -10.46 -11.04 -8.03
N GLU A 111 -9.55 -10.08 -8.07
CA GLU A 111 -8.83 -9.70 -9.28
C GLU A 111 -7.91 -10.81 -9.81
N LEU A 112 -7.33 -11.60 -8.90
CA LEU A 112 -6.51 -12.76 -9.22
C LEU A 112 -7.34 -14.02 -9.57
N GLY A 113 -8.69 -13.92 -9.56
CA GLY A 113 -9.56 -15.06 -9.82
C GLY A 113 -9.43 -16.17 -8.78
N SER A 114 -9.17 -15.82 -7.52
CA SER A 114 -8.86 -16.76 -6.42
C SER A 114 -9.76 -16.59 -5.20
N LEU A 115 -10.97 -16.02 -5.37
CA LEU A 115 -11.94 -15.86 -4.28
C LEU A 115 -12.34 -17.19 -3.63
N ASP A 116 -12.23 -18.29 -4.36
CA ASP A 116 -12.48 -19.64 -3.85
C ASP A 116 -11.50 -20.06 -2.74
N ALA A 117 -10.34 -19.41 -2.64
CA ALA A 117 -9.41 -19.60 -1.53
C ALA A 117 -9.90 -18.95 -0.21
N VAL A 118 -10.81 -17.99 -0.26
CA VAL A 118 -11.38 -17.36 0.95
C VAL A 118 -12.42 -18.32 1.55
N LYS A 119 -12.11 -18.89 2.71
CA LYS A 119 -12.99 -19.83 3.43
C LYS A 119 -13.53 -19.27 4.73
N GLY A 120 -13.00 -18.17 5.21
CA GLY A 120 -13.50 -17.46 6.37
C GLY A 120 -13.21 -15.97 6.32
N VAL A 121 -14.03 -15.23 7.03
CA VAL A 121 -13.90 -13.78 7.22
C VAL A 121 -14.19 -13.44 8.69
N VAL A 122 -13.75 -12.25 9.09
CA VAL A 122 -14.23 -11.59 10.32
C VAL A 122 -14.96 -10.31 9.94
N ASP A 123 -15.75 -9.76 10.86
CA ASP A 123 -16.53 -8.53 10.60
C ASP A 123 -17.30 -8.58 9.27
N SER A 124 -18.01 -9.67 9.04
CA SER A 124 -18.67 -10.07 7.79
C SER A 124 -19.54 -8.97 7.14
N ARG A 125 -20.06 -8.04 7.95
CA ARG A 125 -20.86 -6.88 7.50
C ARG A 125 -20.15 -5.93 6.53
N TYR A 126 -18.80 -5.94 6.52
CA TYR A 126 -18.01 -5.06 5.63
C TYR A 126 -17.72 -5.69 4.27
N PHE A 127 -18.02 -6.97 4.09
CA PHE A 127 -17.83 -7.64 2.81
C PHE A 127 -19.08 -7.45 1.94
N ILE A 128 -18.87 -6.93 0.73
CA ILE A 128 -19.94 -6.55 -0.20
C ILE A 128 -19.84 -7.24 -1.56
N ASP A 129 -18.76 -7.99 -1.82
CA ASP A 129 -18.69 -8.87 -2.99
C ASP A 129 -19.80 -9.91 -2.94
N SER A 130 -20.54 -10.05 -4.04
CA SER A 130 -21.74 -10.89 -4.09
C SER A 130 -21.43 -12.37 -3.83
N THR A 131 -20.29 -12.86 -4.27
CA THR A 131 -19.84 -14.25 -4.07
C THR A 131 -19.54 -14.49 -2.60
N LEU A 132 -18.80 -13.56 -1.97
CA LEU A 132 -18.48 -13.66 -0.54
C LEU A 132 -19.74 -13.55 0.32
N VAL A 133 -20.61 -12.58 0.03
CA VAL A 133 -21.90 -12.40 0.74
C VAL A 133 -22.78 -13.65 0.63
N ALA A 134 -22.88 -14.23 -0.55
CA ALA A 134 -23.63 -15.49 -0.75
C ALA A 134 -22.98 -16.65 0.01
N GLY A 135 -21.65 -16.75 -0.01
CA GLY A 135 -20.90 -17.76 0.72
C GLY A 135 -21.08 -17.66 2.24
N ILE A 136 -21.00 -16.45 2.79
CA ILE A 136 -21.23 -16.18 4.22
C ILE A 136 -22.68 -16.56 4.59
N LYS A 137 -23.63 -16.13 3.81
CA LYS A 137 -25.06 -16.42 4.05
C LYS A 137 -25.39 -17.92 3.98
N SER A 138 -24.76 -18.67 3.09
CA SER A 138 -24.95 -20.12 2.96
C SER A 138 -24.15 -20.92 3.97
N GLY A 139 -23.18 -20.30 4.65
CA GLY A 139 -22.24 -20.97 5.56
C GLY A 139 -21.09 -21.70 4.86
N SER A 140 -20.92 -21.54 3.54
CA SER A 140 -19.76 -22.06 2.79
C SER A 140 -18.48 -21.22 3.06
N ILE A 141 -18.63 -19.99 3.53
CA ILE A 141 -17.60 -19.13 4.07
C ILE A 141 -17.92 -18.88 5.54
N ALA A 142 -16.99 -19.23 6.43
CA ALA A 142 -17.17 -19.08 7.87
C ALA A 142 -17.15 -17.59 8.27
N ASP A 143 -18.17 -17.15 9.00
CA ASP A 143 -18.12 -15.89 9.75
C ASP A 143 -17.48 -16.15 11.11
N CYS A 144 -16.22 -15.78 11.26
CA CYS A 144 -15.44 -15.98 12.49
C CYS A 144 -15.63 -14.86 13.53
N GLY A 145 -16.63 -13.98 13.34
CA GLY A 145 -17.02 -12.96 14.31
C GLY A 145 -16.24 -11.65 14.17
N ASN A 146 -15.86 -11.07 15.30
CA ASN A 146 -15.22 -9.76 15.34
C ASN A 146 -13.69 -9.85 15.20
N SER A 147 -13.07 -8.96 14.44
CA SER A 147 -11.62 -8.94 14.18
C SER A 147 -10.77 -8.76 15.44
N MET A 148 -11.26 -8.02 16.44
CA MET A 148 -10.54 -7.81 17.71
C MET A 148 -10.60 -9.01 18.64
N ASN A 149 -11.62 -9.86 18.51
CA ASN A 149 -11.80 -11.07 19.28
C ASN A 149 -12.54 -12.14 18.46
N PRO A 150 -11.87 -12.79 17.52
CA PRO A 150 -12.50 -13.79 16.65
C PRO A 150 -12.92 -15.03 17.44
N THR A 151 -13.94 -15.72 16.96
CA THR A 151 -14.41 -16.99 17.53
C THR A 151 -13.42 -18.09 17.18
N VAL A 152 -12.53 -18.41 18.14
CA VAL A 152 -11.38 -19.33 17.95
C VAL A 152 -11.84 -20.71 17.49
N GLU A 153 -12.94 -21.23 18.04
CA GLU A 153 -13.51 -22.52 17.67
C GLU A 153 -13.86 -22.57 16.17
N LYS A 154 -14.46 -21.51 15.63
CA LYS A 154 -14.76 -21.42 14.20
C LYS A 154 -13.49 -21.35 13.34
N VAL A 155 -12.44 -20.68 13.83
CA VAL A 155 -11.13 -20.64 13.13
C VAL A 155 -10.52 -22.04 13.10
N ILE A 156 -10.57 -22.77 14.21
CA ILE A 156 -10.07 -24.16 14.31
C ILE A 156 -10.85 -25.09 13.36
N ASP A 157 -12.18 -25.02 13.40
CA ASP A 157 -13.06 -25.85 12.56
C ASP A 157 -12.83 -25.57 11.07
N MET A 158 -12.53 -24.31 10.72
CA MET A 158 -12.24 -23.89 9.34
C MET A 158 -10.90 -24.45 8.84
N GLN A 159 -9.93 -24.71 9.73
CA GLN A 159 -8.56 -25.17 9.39
C GLN A 159 -7.90 -24.31 8.30
N PRO A 160 -7.64 -23.03 8.51
CA PRO A 160 -7.04 -22.19 7.50
C PRO A 160 -5.58 -22.54 7.24
N ASP A 161 -5.16 -22.39 5.98
CA ASP A 161 -3.75 -22.48 5.57
C ASP A 161 -2.98 -21.23 6.02
N ALA A 162 -3.68 -20.09 6.11
CA ALA A 162 -3.14 -18.82 6.55
C ALA A 162 -4.26 -17.87 7.02
N ILE A 163 -3.89 -16.94 7.91
CA ILE A 163 -4.71 -15.83 8.38
C ILE A 163 -4.10 -14.54 7.81
N LEU A 164 -4.86 -13.78 7.02
CA LEU A 164 -4.42 -12.50 6.47
C LEU A 164 -5.07 -11.35 7.24
N LEU A 165 -4.25 -10.48 7.80
CA LEU A 165 -4.71 -9.32 8.57
C LEU A 165 -3.79 -8.12 8.36
N SER A 166 -4.29 -6.92 8.66
CA SER A 166 -3.50 -5.71 8.67
C SER A 166 -2.81 -5.55 10.03
N PRO A 167 -1.48 -5.42 10.08
CA PRO A 167 -0.76 -5.19 11.33
C PRO A 167 -1.02 -3.77 11.84
N TYR A 168 -0.87 -3.55 13.15
CA TYR A 168 -0.85 -2.22 13.77
C TYR A 168 0.25 -2.17 14.80
N GLN A 169 0.67 -0.97 15.17
CA GLN A 169 1.76 -0.79 16.12
C GLN A 169 1.43 -1.50 17.45
N ASP A 170 2.39 -2.28 17.95
CA ASP A 170 2.22 -3.10 19.16
C ASP A 170 1.04 -4.09 19.10
N ALA A 171 0.75 -4.60 17.91
CA ALA A 171 -0.33 -5.53 17.68
C ALA A 171 -0.23 -6.77 18.57
N SER A 172 -1.36 -7.13 19.18
CA SER A 172 -1.55 -8.42 19.81
C SER A 172 -2.75 -9.09 19.17
N TYR A 173 -2.52 -10.21 18.50
CA TYR A 173 -3.58 -10.92 17.79
C TYR A 173 -4.32 -11.93 18.70
N GLY A 174 -4.12 -11.84 20.03
CA GLY A 174 -4.86 -12.59 21.01
C GLY A 174 -4.70 -14.10 20.88
N GLN A 175 -5.81 -14.83 20.99
CA GLN A 175 -5.79 -16.29 21.01
C GLN A 175 -5.37 -16.93 19.67
N ILE A 176 -5.54 -16.25 18.54
CA ILE A 176 -5.17 -16.83 17.24
C ILE A 176 -3.66 -17.04 17.09
N THR A 177 -2.83 -16.31 17.87
CA THR A 177 -1.38 -16.50 17.87
C THR A 177 -0.95 -17.84 18.48
N LYS A 178 -1.86 -18.50 19.24
CA LYS A 178 -1.62 -19.80 19.84
C LYS A 178 -1.98 -20.97 18.92
N LEU A 179 -2.60 -20.66 17.79
CA LEU A 179 -2.89 -21.63 16.74
C LEU A 179 -1.63 -21.80 15.89
N ASP A 180 -1.31 -23.00 15.51
CA ASP A 180 -0.19 -23.27 14.59
C ASP A 180 -0.61 -22.98 13.15
N ILE A 181 -1.00 -21.71 12.91
CA ILE A 181 -1.48 -21.21 11.63
C ILE A 181 -0.67 -19.98 11.26
N PRO A 182 -0.04 -19.92 10.08
CA PRO A 182 0.67 -18.73 9.63
C PRO A 182 -0.22 -17.48 9.64
N ILE A 183 0.22 -16.43 10.34
CA ILE A 183 -0.41 -15.10 10.29
C ILE A 183 0.39 -14.26 9.29
N ILE A 184 -0.29 -13.77 8.26
CA ILE A 184 0.30 -12.93 7.21
C ILE A 184 -0.11 -11.49 7.48
N GLU A 185 0.89 -10.68 7.82
CA GLU A 185 0.76 -9.25 8.14
C GLU A 185 0.80 -8.42 6.87
N CYS A 186 -0.37 -8.03 6.38
CA CYS A 186 -0.53 -7.26 5.15
C CYS A 186 -0.39 -5.76 5.47
N ALA A 187 0.84 -5.25 5.43
CA ALA A 187 1.17 -3.85 5.76
C ALA A 187 0.98 -2.88 4.57
N ASP A 188 0.27 -3.27 3.52
CA ASP A 188 0.03 -2.50 2.30
C ASP A 188 -0.57 -1.12 2.56
N TYR A 189 -1.43 -0.99 3.56
CA TYR A 189 -2.08 0.27 3.89
C TYR A 189 -1.13 1.32 4.46
N LEU A 190 0.08 0.92 4.88
CA LEU A 190 1.14 1.78 5.38
C LEU A 190 2.11 2.22 4.28
N GLU A 191 1.95 1.69 3.05
CA GLU A 191 2.72 2.16 1.90
C GLU A 191 2.33 3.60 1.57
N PHE A 192 3.33 4.45 1.43
CA PHE A 192 3.14 5.85 1.07
C PHE A 192 3.34 6.13 -0.43
N ASP A 193 3.94 5.19 -1.16
CA ASP A 193 4.04 5.26 -2.61
C ASP A 193 2.80 4.62 -3.25
N PRO A 194 2.07 5.33 -4.13
CA PRO A 194 0.87 4.80 -4.76
C PRO A 194 1.10 3.51 -5.56
N LEU A 195 2.17 3.44 -6.35
CA LEU A 195 2.53 2.24 -7.09
C LEU A 195 3.12 1.17 -6.16
N GLY A 196 3.79 1.59 -5.08
CA GLY A 196 4.26 0.66 -4.04
C GLY A 196 3.12 -0.10 -3.40
N ARG A 197 2.03 0.58 -3.03
CA ARG A 197 0.85 -0.10 -2.49
C ARG A 197 0.22 -1.06 -3.50
N ALA A 198 0.09 -0.66 -4.76
CA ALA A 198 -0.42 -1.53 -5.81
C ALA A 198 0.47 -2.76 -6.06
N GLU A 199 1.79 -2.65 -5.81
CA GLU A 199 2.74 -3.74 -6.02
C GLU A 199 2.58 -4.91 -5.03
N TRP A 200 1.90 -4.70 -3.91
CA TRP A 200 1.55 -5.78 -2.98
C TRP A 200 0.73 -6.88 -3.66
N MET A 201 0.04 -6.58 -4.77
CA MET A 201 -0.62 -7.59 -5.58
C MET A 201 0.31 -8.75 -5.96
N LYS A 202 1.60 -8.50 -6.19
CA LYS A 202 2.57 -9.55 -6.51
C LYS A 202 2.74 -10.55 -5.36
N PHE A 203 2.74 -10.06 -4.11
CA PHE A 203 2.77 -10.94 -2.94
C PHE A 203 1.51 -11.81 -2.85
N TYR A 204 0.33 -11.22 -3.05
CA TYR A 204 -0.91 -12.01 -3.11
C TYR A 204 -0.88 -13.02 -4.26
N GLY A 205 -0.33 -12.66 -5.42
CA GLY A 205 -0.12 -13.58 -6.53
C GLY A 205 0.74 -14.79 -6.17
N GLU A 206 1.82 -14.59 -5.39
CA GLU A 206 2.62 -15.70 -4.84
C GLU A 206 1.80 -16.57 -3.87
N LEU A 207 1.04 -15.94 -2.98
CA LEU A 207 0.23 -16.65 -2.00
C LEU A 207 -0.82 -17.56 -2.63
N VAL A 208 -1.45 -17.15 -3.73
CA VAL A 208 -2.53 -17.90 -4.39
C VAL A 208 -2.12 -18.60 -5.68
N GLY A 209 -0.83 -18.62 -6.02
CA GLY A 209 -0.32 -19.27 -7.23
C GLY A 209 -0.71 -18.57 -8.54
N ARG A 210 -0.93 -17.25 -8.50
CA ARG A 210 -1.32 -16.40 -9.63
C ARG A 210 -0.26 -15.34 -9.95
N ARG A 211 0.99 -15.72 -9.90
CA ARG A 211 2.13 -14.82 -10.08
C ARG A 211 2.10 -14.07 -11.42
N VAL A 212 1.87 -14.80 -12.51
CA VAL A 212 1.91 -14.24 -13.87
C VAL A 212 0.78 -13.20 -14.05
N GLU A 213 -0.40 -13.53 -13.55
CA GLU A 213 -1.55 -12.63 -13.57
C GLU A 213 -1.29 -11.37 -12.73
N ALA A 214 -0.71 -11.54 -11.54
CA ALA A 214 -0.37 -10.42 -10.64
C ALA A 214 0.64 -9.47 -11.27
N ASP A 215 1.73 -10.02 -11.87
CA ASP A 215 2.73 -9.22 -12.57
C ASP A 215 2.10 -8.47 -13.77
N SER A 216 1.22 -9.13 -14.53
CA SER A 216 0.52 -8.52 -15.68
C SER A 216 -0.39 -7.38 -15.24
N ILE A 217 -1.22 -7.60 -14.21
CA ILE A 217 -2.15 -6.58 -13.67
C ILE A 217 -1.36 -5.39 -13.13
N TYR A 218 -0.31 -5.63 -12.34
CA TYR A 218 0.53 -4.56 -11.80
C TYR A 218 1.16 -3.72 -12.90
N ASN A 219 1.77 -4.36 -13.92
CA ASN A 219 2.41 -3.64 -15.02
C ASN A 219 1.41 -2.79 -15.82
N ALA A 220 0.19 -3.27 -16.01
CA ALA A 220 -0.88 -2.49 -16.64
C ALA A 220 -1.25 -1.24 -15.80
N ARG A 221 -1.30 -1.37 -14.47
CA ARG A 221 -1.53 -0.23 -13.56
C ARG A 221 -0.41 0.79 -13.61
N VAL A 222 0.85 0.31 -13.59
CA VAL A 222 2.03 1.20 -13.72
C VAL A 222 1.95 2.02 -15.00
N THR A 223 1.63 1.37 -16.12
CA THR A 223 1.48 2.04 -17.41
C THR A 223 0.37 3.09 -17.35
N ALA A 224 -0.83 2.70 -16.91
CA ALA A 224 -1.98 3.60 -16.82
C ALA A 224 -1.74 4.78 -15.87
N TYR A 225 -1.08 4.54 -14.73
CA TYR A 225 -0.71 5.59 -13.78
C TYR A 225 0.25 6.60 -14.41
N ASN A 226 1.32 6.11 -15.03
CA ASN A 226 2.34 6.98 -15.64
C ASN A 226 1.82 7.77 -16.83
N ASP A 227 0.93 7.20 -17.64
CA ASP A 227 0.28 7.90 -18.75
C ASP A 227 -0.56 9.09 -18.25
N VAL A 228 -1.34 8.90 -17.21
CA VAL A 228 -2.13 9.98 -16.60
C VAL A 228 -1.22 11.03 -15.98
N LYS A 229 -0.22 10.61 -15.20
CA LYS A 229 0.76 11.51 -14.57
C LYS A 229 1.51 12.37 -15.60
N GLN A 230 1.99 11.76 -16.67
CA GLN A 230 2.68 12.47 -17.75
C GLN A 230 1.74 13.48 -18.43
N LYS A 231 0.50 13.10 -18.68
CA LYS A 231 -0.50 13.99 -19.28
C LYS A 231 -0.83 15.16 -18.35
N ALA A 232 -1.05 14.92 -17.06
CA ALA A 232 -1.31 15.95 -16.06
C ALA A 232 -0.13 16.91 -15.87
N ALA A 233 1.11 16.41 -15.99
CA ALA A 233 2.32 17.25 -15.93
C ALA A 233 2.39 18.30 -17.04
N GLY A 234 1.66 18.12 -18.15
CA GLY A 234 1.51 19.09 -19.24
C GLY A 234 0.48 20.20 -18.98
N ALA A 235 -0.19 20.20 -17.82
CA ALA A 235 -1.17 21.21 -17.46
C ALA A 235 -0.54 22.61 -17.34
N LYS A 236 -1.28 23.64 -17.79
CA LYS A 236 -0.82 25.04 -17.75
C LYS A 236 -0.87 25.65 -16.34
N THR A 237 -1.68 25.12 -15.48
CA THR A 237 -1.91 25.59 -14.10
C THR A 237 -1.80 24.45 -13.12
N ARG A 238 -1.54 24.78 -11.86
CA ARG A 238 -1.56 23.81 -10.75
C ARG A 238 -2.48 24.36 -9.67
N PRO A 239 -3.79 24.06 -9.74
CA PRO A 239 -4.75 24.56 -8.77
C PRO A 239 -4.45 24.02 -7.37
N THR A 240 -4.73 24.84 -6.37
CA THR A 240 -4.57 24.49 -4.96
C THR A 240 -5.66 23.53 -4.49
N VAL A 241 -5.28 22.55 -3.69
CA VAL A 241 -6.18 21.48 -3.26
C VAL A 241 -6.15 21.32 -1.75
N VAL A 242 -7.36 21.28 -1.15
CA VAL A 242 -7.59 20.81 0.21
C VAL A 242 -8.43 19.54 0.18
N THR A 243 -8.23 18.66 1.15
CA THR A 243 -8.98 17.39 1.24
C THR A 243 -9.60 17.19 2.61
N GLU A 244 -10.52 16.23 2.68
CA GLU A 244 -11.24 15.80 3.87
C GLU A 244 -12.12 16.93 4.45
N MET A 245 -12.63 16.74 5.66
CA MET A 245 -13.43 17.73 6.38
C MET A 245 -13.28 17.57 7.89
N VAL A 246 -13.72 18.56 8.64
CA VAL A 246 -13.73 18.48 10.11
C VAL A 246 -14.80 17.49 10.58
N ILE A 247 -14.38 16.53 11.42
CA ILE A 247 -15.24 15.54 12.07
C ILE A 247 -14.97 15.59 13.58
N ASN A 248 -15.99 15.79 14.38
CA ASN A 248 -15.85 15.91 15.83
C ASN A 248 -14.77 16.91 16.27
N GLY A 249 -14.65 18.04 15.56
CA GLY A 249 -13.70 19.11 15.87
C GLY A 249 -12.28 18.89 15.35
N ILE A 250 -11.99 17.74 14.73
CA ILE A 250 -10.68 17.41 14.18
C ILE A 250 -10.79 17.28 12.65
N TRP A 251 -9.87 17.91 11.93
CA TRP A 251 -9.71 17.77 10.51
C TRP A 251 -8.43 16.98 10.22
N ASN A 252 -8.59 15.72 9.82
CA ASN A 252 -7.47 14.86 9.51
C ASN A 252 -7.04 15.07 8.05
N VAL A 253 -6.06 15.96 7.82
CA VAL A 253 -5.50 16.17 6.48
C VAL A 253 -4.35 15.20 6.23
N PRO A 254 -4.20 14.66 5.00
CA PRO A 254 -3.05 13.83 4.65
C PRO A 254 -1.72 14.58 4.84
N GLY A 255 -0.72 13.96 5.44
CA GLY A 255 0.64 14.52 5.47
C GLY A 255 1.25 14.61 4.07
N GLY A 256 2.25 15.46 3.88
CA GLY A 256 2.81 15.78 2.56
C GLY A 256 3.51 14.60 1.87
N GLN A 257 3.99 13.63 2.65
CA GLN A 257 4.60 12.40 2.11
C GLN A 257 3.63 11.22 2.03
N SER A 258 2.33 11.44 2.29
CA SER A 258 1.32 10.39 2.24
C SER A 258 0.97 9.96 0.82
N TYR A 259 0.39 8.76 0.71
CA TYR A 259 -0.20 8.23 -0.51
C TYR A 259 -1.11 9.24 -1.23
N MET A 260 -2.02 9.90 -0.49
CA MET A 260 -2.96 10.84 -1.05
C MET A 260 -2.30 12.12 -1.57
N ALA A 261 -1.36 12.69 -0.80
CA ALA A 261 -0.61 13.87 -1.21
C ALA A 261 0.17 13.64 -2.51
N ARG A 262 0.77 12.45 -2.65
CA ARG A 262 1.50 12.07 -3.87
C ARG A 262 0.56 11.99 -5.08
N ILE A 263 -0.59 11.34 -4.96
CA ILE A 263 -1.57 11.26 -6.04
C ILE A 263 -2.07 12.65 -6.45
N LEU A 264 -2.38 13.53 -5.50
CA LEU A 264 -2.82 14.88 -5.80
C LEU A 264 -1.75 15.70 -6.53
N ASN A 265 -0.49 15.59 -6.13
CA ASN A 265 0.63 16.24 -6.81
C ASN A 265 0.85 15.65 -8.21
N ASP A 266 0.76 14.33 -8.37
CA ASP A 266 0.90 13.63 -9.66
C ASP A 266 -0.29 13.94 -10.60
N ALA A 267 -1.46 14.26 -10.05
CA ALA A 267 -2.63 14.74 -10.80
C ALA A 267 -2.48 16.20 -11.30
N GLY A 268 -1.36 16.86 -11.02
CA GLY A 268 -1.12 18.26 -11.41
C GLY A 268 -1.74 19.28 -10.45
N GLY A 269 -2.23 18.86 -9.29
CA GLY A 269 -2.66 19.75 -8.20
C GLY A 269 -1.48 20.29 -7.40
N ARG A 270 -1.71 21.34 -6.63
CA ARG A 270 -0.81 21.84 -5.59
C ARG A 270 -1.46 21.55 -4.23
N TYR A 271 -1.09 20.43 -3.65
CA TYR A 271 -1.57 20.06 -2.32
C TYR A 271 -0.99 21.00 -1.26
N LEU A 272 -1.82 21.53 -0.38
CA LEU A 272 -1.44 22.64 0.51
C LEU A 272 -0.47 22.24 1.63
N TRP A 273 -0.41 20.96 1.99
CA TRP A 273 0.56 20.42 2.95
C TRP A 273 1.65 19.55 2.27
N ALA A 274 1.97 19.81 0.99
CA ALA A 274 2.95 19.02 0.23
C ALA A 274 4.36 19.05 0.84
N ASP A 275 4.71 20.11 1.57
CA ASP A 275 6.02 20.29 2.23
C ASP A 275 6.09 19.63 3.62
N ASP A 276 5.00 19.07 4.12
CA ASP A 276 4.99 18.32 5.37
C ASP A 276 5.66 16.94 5.19
N GLU A 277 6.46 16.52 6.18
CA GLU A 277 7.28 15.31 6.09
C GLU A 277 6.54 14.03 6.56
N ASN A 278 5.31 14.15 7.08
CA ASN A 278 4.58 13.00 7.58
C ASN A 278 3.99 12.17 6.43
N THR A 279 4.04 10.85 6.60
CA THR A 279 3.38 9.88 5.70
C THR A 279 1.94 9.57 6.12
N GLY A 280 1.58 9.84 7.36
CA GLY A 280 0.24 9.67 7.92
C GLY A 280 -0.64 10.91 7.78
N SER A 281 -1.64 11.04 8.66
CA SER A 281 -2.53 12.20 8.71
C SER A 281 -2.10 13.17 9.81
N LEU A 282 -2.29 14.46 9.54
CA LEU A 282 -2.16 15.55 10.51
C LEU A 282 -3.52 15.81 11.13
N ALA A 283 -3.61 15.75 12.44
CA ALA A 283 -4.84 16.08 13.19
C ALA A 283 -4.84 17.59 13.50
N LEU A 284 -5.59 18.36 12.72
CA LEU A 284 -5.67 19.83 12.82
C LEU A 284 -7.07 20.24 13.27
N ASP A 285 -7.19 21.42 13.88
CA ASP A 285 -8.49 22.06 14.06
C ASP A 285 -8.90 22.86 12.81
N PHE A 286 -10.17 23.29 12.77
CA PHE A 286 -10.70 24.04 11.63
C PHE A 286 -9.92 25.34 11.36
N ASN A 287 -9.52 26.07 12.39
CA ASN A 287 -8.83 27.36 12.22
C ASN A 287 -7.42 27.17 11.65
N GLN A 288 -6.73 26.10 12.06
CA GLN A 288 -5.43 25.74 11.50
C GLN A 288 -5.55 25.40 10.01
N VAL A 289 -6.59 24.65 9.61
CA VAL A 289 -6.85 24.36 8.19
C VAL A 289 -7.26 25.62 7.44
N LEU A 290 -8.17 26.43 8.00
CA LEU A 290 -8.62 27.69 7.37
C LEU A 290 -7.45 28.65 7.13
N ALA A 291 -6.51 28.75 8.06
CA ALA A 291 -5.34 29.61 7.91
C ALA A 291 -4.47 29.28 6.69
N VAL A 292 -4.46 28.01 6.26
CA VAL A 292 -3.66 27.51 5.11
C VAL A 292 -4.53 27.38 3.86
N ALA A 293 -5.77 26.95 4.01
CA ALA A 293 -6.61 26.49 2.90
C ALA A 293 -7.81 27.41 2.60
N HIS A 294 -7.91 28.59 3.24
CA HIS A 294 -9.00 29.53 3.00
C HIS A 294 -9.24 29.79 1.51
N ASP A 295 -8.16 30.02 0.74
CA ASP A 295 -8.19 30.36 -0.68
C ASP A 295 -7.96 29.16 -1.61
N ALA A 296 -8.13 27.93 -1.11
CA ALA A 296 -7.99 26.73 -1.93
C ALA A 296 -8.94 26.75 -3.12
N ASP A 297 -8.42 26.36 -4.32
CA ASP A 297 -9.20 26.33 -5.54
C ASP A 297 -10.20 25.18 -5.56
N TYR A 298 -9.81 24.01 -5.04
CA TYR A 298 -10.61 22.78 -5.04
C TYR A 298 -10.61 22.14 -3.66
N TRP A 299 -11.76 21.51 -3.34
CA TRP A 299 -11.94 20.76 -2.12
C TRP A 299 -12.47 19.36 -2.40
N PHE A 300 -11.69 18.34 -2.04
CA PHE A 300 -12.05 16.93 -2.20
C PHE A 300 -12.38 16.31 -0.84
N ILE A 301 -13.56 15.73 -0.71
CA ILE A 301 -14.07 15.14 0.53
C ILE A 301 -14.37 13.66 0.31
N LYS A 302 -13.87 12.80 1.20
CA LYS A 302 -14.27 11.39 1.29
C LYS A 302 -15.17 11.22 2.52
N TRP A 303 -16.46 11.17 2.29
CA TRP A 303 -17.42 11.00 3.37
C TRP A 303 -18.77 10.51 2.83
N THR A 304 -19.61 9.96 3.74
CA THR A 304 -20.97 9.54 3.41
C THR A 304 -21.97 10.66 3.66
N ASN A 305 -23.11 10.63 2.94
CA ASN A 305 -24.26 11.52 3.18
C ASN A 305 -24.01 13.02 3.04
N ILE A 306 -22.98 13.43 2.29
CA ILE A 306 -22.76 14.82 1.87
C ILE A 306 -23.09 14.88 0.37
N ASN A 307 -24.29 15.35 0.03
CA ASN A 307 -24.79 15.38 -1.34
C ASN A 307 -24.99 16.81 -1.89
N SER A 308 -24.82 17.83 -1.03
CA SER A 308 -25.00 19.23 -1.39
C SER A 308 -24.10 20.14 -0.52
N LEU A 309 -23.86 21.37 -0.95
CA LEU A 309 -23.20 22.39 -0.14
C LEU A 309 -24.00 22.67 1.16
N LYS A 310 -25.31 22.53 1.11
CA LYS A 310 -26.17 22.66 2.30
C LYS A 310 -25.87 21.56 3.33
N ASP A 311 -25.67 20.32 2.89
CA ASP A 311 -25.30 19.21 3.80
C ASP A 311 -23.93 19.48 4.39
N LEU A 312 -22.98 19.93 3.58
CA LEU A 312 -21.61 20.27 4.02
C LEU A 312 -21.61 21.41 5.03
N GLN A 313 -22.43 22.46 4.80
CA GLN A 313 -22.62 23.53 5.78
C GLN A 313 -23.32 23.03 7.04
N GLY A 314 -24.30 22.13 6.90
CA GLY A 314 -24.98 21.49 8.04
C GLY A 314 -24.06 20.64 8.91
N ALA A 315 -23.05 20.00 8.31
CA ALA A 315 -22.03 19.24 9.04
C ALA A 315 -21.13 20.15 9.90
N TYR A 316 -20.76 21.33 9.38
CA TYR A 316 -20.01 22.36 10.12
C TYR A 316 -20.21 23.72 9.46
N ASP A 317 -20.87 24.68 10.17
CA ASP A 317 -21.32 25.96 9.57
C ASP A 317 -20.19 26.81 8.97
N LEU A 318 -18.99 26.76 9.55
CA LEU A 318 -17.83 27.52 9.04
C LEU A 318 -17.25 26.97 7.73
N ASN A 319 -17.68 25.81 7.25
CA ASN A 319 -17.27 25.31 5.92
C ASN A 319 -17.55 26.30 4.80
N LYS A 320 -18.59 27.15 4.95
CA LYS A 320 -18.94 28.23 4.02
C LYS A 320 -17.87 29.32 3.88
N GLU A 321 -16.91 29.40 4.78
CA GLU A 321 -15.82 30.38 4.71
C GLU A 321 -14.76 30.00 3.68
N MET A 322 -14.65 28.74 3.32
CA MET A 322 -13.70 28.25 2.32
C MET A 322 -14.00 28.78 0.91
N ALA A 323 -12.99 29.25 0.19
CA ALA A 323 -13.15 29.73 -1.18
C ALA A 323 -13.70 28.66 -2.13
N ALA A 324 -13.25 27.42 -1.98
CA ALA A 324 -13.78 26.31 -2.77
C ALA A 324 -15.30 26.11 -2.57
N PHE A 325 -15.81 26.28 -1.33
CA PHE A 325 -17.24 26.25 -1.06
C PHE A 325 -17.97 27.41 -1.77
N LYS A 326 -17.49 28.66 -1.60
CA LYS A 326 -18.08 29.87 -2.21
C LYS A 326 -18.08 29.80 -3.74
N ASN A 327 -17.04 29.21 -4.32
CA ASN A 327 -16.88 29.06 -5.76
C ASN A 327 -17.50 27.77 -6.31
N LYS A 328 -18.18 26.98 -5.48
CA LYS A 328 -18.79 25.70 -5.85
C LYS A 328 -17.80 24.73 -6.48
N ARG A 329 -16.58 24.63 -5.95
CA ARG A 329 -15.53 23.69 -6.40
C ARG A 329 -15.28 22.61 -5.37
N VAL A 330 -16.36 22.02 -4.87
CA VAL A 330 -16.35 20.94 -3.89
C VAL A 330 -16.76 19.65 -4.56
N TYR A 331 -15.96 18.62 -4.36
CA TYR A 331 -16.17 17.29 -4.91
C TYR A 331 -16.17 16.26 -3.80
N VAL A 332 -17.19 15.41 -3.78
CA VAL A 332 -17.42 14.43 -2.71
C VAL A 332 -17.37 13.03 -3.29
N CYS A 333 -16.62 12.16 -2.65
CA CYS A 333 -16.67 10.73 -2.83
C CYS A 333 -17.48 10.11 -1.69
N ASP A 334 -18.71 9.67 -1.98
CA ASP A 334 -19.48 8.87 -1.05
C ASP A 334 -18.87 7.48 -0.97
N THR A 335 -18.19 7.20 0.15
CA THR A 335 -17.36 5.99 0.30
C THR A 335 -18.16 4.70 0.27
N ASP A 336 -19.44 4.75 0.67
CA ASP A 336 -20.31 3.58 0.66
C ASP A 336 -20.83 3.30 -0.77
N LYS A 337 -21.33 4.34 -1.45
CA LYS A 337 -21.87 4.19 -2.81
C LYS A 337 -20.79 3.82 -3.83
N THR A 338 -19.60 4.40 -3.70
CA THR A 338 -18.48 4.18 -4.63
C THR A 338 -17.70 2.91 -4.34
N ARG A 339 -17.92 2.30 -3.18
CA ARG A 339 -17.12 1.18 -2.69
C ARG A 339 -15.63 1.53 -2.65
N PHE A 340 -15.33 2.75 -2.19
CA PHE A 340 -13.98 3.32 -2.24
C PHE A 340 -12.93 2.38 -1.66
N PHE A 341 -13.16 1.85 -0.46
CA PHE A 341 -12.18 1.02 0.24
C PHE A 341 -11.97 -0.37 -0.39
N ASP A 342 -12.95 -0.89 -1.15
CA ASP A 342 -12.77 -2.15 -1.87
C ASP A 342 -12.10 -1.96 -3.23
N ARG A 343 -12.29 -0.79 -3.88
CA ARG A 343 -11.84 -0.55 -5.25
C ARG A 343 -10.52 0.19 -5.36
N ILE A 344 -10.27 1.16 -4.50
CA ILE A 344 -9.22 2.16 -4.71
C ILE A 344 -7.86 1.81 -4.08
N PRO A 345 -7.77 1.12 -2.95
CA PRO A 345 -6.50 0.93 -2.26
C PRO A 345 -5.36 0.41 -3.14
N PHE A 346 -5.67 -0.48 -4.07
CA PHE A 346 -4.69 -1.04 -5.01
C PHE A 346 -4.82 -0.49 -6.44
N HIS A 347 -5.66 0.53 -6.67
CA HIS A 347 -5.91 1.16 -7.97
C HIS A 347 -5.53 2.65 -7.98
N PRO A 348 -4.26 3.00 -7.75
CA PRO A 348 -3.84 4.40 -7.73
C PRO A 348 -4.06 5.11 -9.08
N GLU A 349 -4.04 4.36 -10.20
CA GLU A 349 -4.28 4.87 -11.55
C GLU A 349 -5.70 5.40 -11.73
N VAL A 350 -6.69 4.76 -11.06
CA VAL A 350 -8.08 5.19 -11.10
C VAL A 350 -8.24 6.51 -10.35
N LEU A 351 -7.72 6.58 -9.13
CA LEU A 351 -7.82 7.77 -8.28
C LEU A 351 -7.04 8.95 -8.87
N LEU A 352 -5.85 8.68 -9.43
CA LEU A 352 -5.06 9.69 -10.13
C LEU A 352 -5.85 10.30 -11.30
N LYS A 353 -6.52 9.47 -12.08
CA LYS A 353 -7.30 9.91 -13.23
C LYS A 353 -8.52 10.73 -12.83
N GLU A 354 -9.21 10.35 -11.74
CA GLU A 354 -10.30 11.13 -11.16
C GLU A 354 -9.86 12.56 -10.82
N PHE A 355 -8.79 12.69 -10.05
CA PHE A 355 -8.27 14.01 -9.67
C PHE A 355 -7.75 14.80 -10.87
N ALA A 356 -6.98 14.17 -11.76
CA ALA A 356 -6.44 14.84 -12.93
C ALA A 356 -7.54 15.37 -13.87
N ALA A 357 -8.63 14.61 -14.05
CA ALA A 357 -9.75 15.03 -14.88
C ALA A 357 -10.56 16.18 -14.25
N ILE A 358 -10.69 16.21 -12.93
CA ILE A 358 -11.37 17.31 -12.22
C ILE A 358 -10.52 18.59 -12.25
N LEU A 359 -9.21 18.44 -12.00
CA LEU A 359 -8.29 19.58 -11.94
C LEU A 359 -7.98 20.16 -13.31
N HIS A 360 -7.98 19.34 -14.37
CA HIS A 360 -7.59 19.67 -15.73
C HIS A 360 -8.55 19.06 -16.77
N PRO A 361 -9.83 19.47 -16.77
CA PRO A 361 -10.85 18.90 -17.66
C PRO A 361 -10.48 19.06 -19.16
N GLU A 362 -9.74 20.09 -19.50
CA GLU A 362 -9.25 20.32 -20.87
C GLU A 362 -8.28 19.23 -21.37
N LEU A 363 -7.60 18.54 -20.45
CA LEU A 363 -6.72 17.42 -20.77
C LEU A 363 -7.48 16.09 -20.85
N PHE A 364 -8.64 16.00 -20.21
CA PHE A 364 -9.41 14.75 -20.09
C PHE A 364 -10.88 14.94 -20.50
N PRO A 365 -11.19 15.52 -21.68
CA PRO A 365 -12.56 15.95 -22.03
C PRO A 365 -13.57 14.81 -22.11
N GLU A 366 -13.12 13.59 -22.40
CA GLU A 366 -14.00 12.42 -22.54
C GLU A 366 -14.20 11.65 -21.20
N PHE A 367 -13.47 12.04 -20.14
CA PHE A 367 -13.54 11.30 -18.89
C PHE A 367 -14.74 11.75 -18.05
N GLN A 368 -15.50 10.77 -17.59
CA GLN A 368 -16.59 10.98 -16.65
C GLN A 368 -16.18 10.43 -15.27
N ASN A 369 -16.22 11.29 -14.27
CA ASN A 369 -15.88 10.92 -12.90
C ASN A 369 -16.80 9.82 -12.37
N GLN A 370 -16.22 8.82 -11.75
CA GLN A 370 -16.94 7.66 -11.20
C GLN A 370 -16.94 7.66 -9.68
N MET A 371 -15.94 8.31 -9.06
CA MET A 371 -15.73 8.30 -7.62
C MET A 371 -16.13 9.63 -6.99
N TYR A 372 -15.66 10.72 -7.54
CA TYR A 372 -15.93 12.06 -7.04
C TYR A 372 -16.99 12.75 -7.88
N HIS A 373 -18.02 13.26 -7.24
CA HIS A 373 -19.07 14.04 -7.87
C HIS A 373 -19.08 15.46 -7.32
N HIS A 374 -19.35 16.41 -8.19
CA HIS A 374 -19.54 17.81 -7.83
C HIS A 374 -20.80 17.98 -6.97
N ILE A 375 -20.74 18.82 -5.96
CA ILE A 375 -21.90 19.23 -5.14
C ILE A 375 -22.14 20.74 -5.25
N ASP A 376 -23.42 21.14 -5.27
CA ASP A 376 -23.90 22.54 -5.37
C ASP A 376 -25.10 22.83 -4.44
#